data_ba48d0eb2c94d0c8045f03d49382ce82
#
_entry.id   ba48d0eb2c94d0c8045f03d49382ce82
#
_cell.length_a   1.000
_cell.length_b   1.000
_cell.length_c   1.000
_cell.angle_alpha   90.00
_cell.angle_beta   90.00
_cell.angle_gamma   90.00
#
_symmetry.space_group_name_H-M   'P 1'
#
loop_
_entity.id
_entity.type
_entity.pdbx_description
1 polymer ?
#
loop_
_entity_poly.entity_id
_entity_poly.type
_entity_poly.pdbx_seq_one_letter_code
_entity_poly.pdbx_strand_id
1 'polypeptide(L)'
;MFICGKHTSMKNLTSRQQEILTVALDLFSKKGFADTSMRDIAEVMNVKAASLYAHIKSKEEIMEWISEDVSTRFMQKYDALKNPSLSAFEKVRILVINHLTEMYNNVKMFDVFFTNIYRLKVDFKEQHKYFQKINAYKDLAEEVIREYLLSLGLKDDENLMLTTKFSLNVLNNVYRYIPEENFDLEKHIRFLQNVLLYGVIGKK
;
A
#
# COMPACT_ATOMS: atom_id res chain seq x y z
N MET A 1 -9.11 -7.69 20.54
CA MET A 1 -10.37 -7.35 19.86
C MET A 1 -10.08 -6.12 19.01
N PHE A 2 -9.54 -6.33 17.80
CA PHE A 2 -9.12 -5.24 16.94
C PHE A 2 -10.34 -4.72 16.20
N ILE A 3 -10.65 -3.44 16.45
CA ILE A 3 -11.70 -2.71 15.75
C ILE A 3 -11.22 -2.55 14.32
N CYS A 4 -11.85 -3.27 13.40
CA CYS A 4 -11.71 -3.06 11.98
C CYS A 4 -11.95 -1.58 11.69
N GLY A 5 -10.87 -0.80 11.45
CA GLY A 5 -10.95 0.63 11.18
C GLY A 5 -11.88 0.84 9.99
N LYS A 6 -12.92 1.64 10.17
CA LYS A 6 -13.89 1.98 9.13
C LYS A 6 -13.14 2.49 7.90
N HIS A 7 -13.19 1.73 6.83
CA HIS A 7 -12.64 2.07 5.52
C HIS A 7 -13.18 3.42 5.04
N THR A 8 -12.37 4.47 5.13
CA THR A 8 -12.81 5.85 4.88
C THR A 8 -12.83 6.22 3.40
N SER A 9 -12.19 5.44 2.53
CA SER A 9 -12.05 5.75 1.10
C SER A 9 -13.04 5.01 0.19
N MET A 10 -13.62 3.90 0.62
CA MET A 10 -14.66 3.17 -0.14
C MET A 10 -16.05 3.82 -0.05
N LYS A 11 -16.11 5.14 0.01
CA LYS A 11 -17.33 5.92 0.27
C LYS A 11 -18.44 5.75 -0.78
N ASN A 12 -18.11 5.19 -1.94
CA ASN A 12 -19.05 5.10 -3.07
C ASN A 12 -19.56 3.68 -3.36
N LEU A 13 -19.11 2.66 -2.60
CA LEU A 13 -19.59 1.29 -2.78
C LEU A 13 -20.88 1.05 -1.99
N THR A 14 -21.85 0.43 -2.63
CA THR A 14 -23.05 -0.07 -1.93
C THR A 14 -22.67 -1.14 -0.91
N SER A 15 -23.54 -1.40 0.08
CA SER A 15 -23.31 -2.46 1.07
C SER A 15 -23.02 -3.81 0.41
N ARG A 16 -23.70 -4.13 -0.68
CA ARG A 16 -23.50 -5.38 -1.41
C ARG A 16 -22.15 -5.43 -2.13
N GLN A 17 -21.71 -4.33 -2.70
CA GLN A 17 -20.37 -4.23 -3.30
C GLN A 17 -19.26 -4.34 -2.25
N GLN A 18 -19.46 -3.82 -1.04
CA GLN A 18 -18.52 -3.98 0.08
C GLN A 18 -18.41 -5.44 0.54
N GLU A 19 -19.53 -6.18 0.60
CA GLU A 19 -19.53 -7.62 0.89
C GLU A 19 -18.76 -8.39 -0.19
N ILE A 20 -19.03 -8.12 -1.48
CA ILE A 20 -18.32 -8.73 -2.61
C ILE A 20 -16.81 -8.46 -2.50
N LEU A 21 -16.41 -7.22 -2.25
CA LEU A 21 -15.02 -6.83 -2.10
C LEU A 21 -14.34 -7.59 -0.95
N THR A 22 -15.00 -7.70 0.20
CA THR A 22 -14.46 -8.41 1.37
C THR A 22 -14.19 -9.88 1.07
N VAL A 23 -15.14 -10.57 0.44
CA VAL A 23 -14.99 -11.98 0.04
C VAL A 23 -13.92 -12.13 -1.03
N ALA A 24 -13.90 -11.23 -2.02
CA ALA A 24 -12.92 -11.26 -3.09
C ALA A 24 -11.49 -11.04 -2.58
N LEU A 25 -11.29 -10.09 -1.65
CA LEU A 25 -9.98 -9.86 -1.01
C LEU A 25 -9.47 -11.11 -0.29
N ASP A 26 -10.35 -11.82 0.41
CA ASP A 26 -9.96 -13.05 1.11
C ASP A 26 -9.57 -14.16 0.12
N LEU A 27 -10.33 -14.32 -0.96
CA LEU A 27 -10.02 -15.29 -2.02
C LEU A 27 -8.75 -14.91 -2.79
N PHE A 28 -8.58 -13.64 -3.16
CA PHE A 28 -7.38 -13.17 -3.87
C PHE A 28 -6.11 -13.33 -3.02
N SER A 29 -6.21 -13.11 -1.71
CA SER A 29 -5.09 -13.31 -0.78
C SER A 29 -4.72 -14.79 -0.62
N LYS A 30 -5.70 -15.70 -0.59
CA LYS A 30 -5.49 -17.15 -0.38
C LYS A 30 -5.14 -17.92 -1.64
N LYS A 31 -5.84 -17.62 -2.73
CA LYS A 31 -5.82 -18.39 -3.98
C LYS A 31 -5.11 -17.66 -5.12
N GLY A 32 -4.94 -16.34 -4.97
CA GLY A 32 -4.44 -15.45 -6.01
C GLY A 32 -5.55 -14.89 -6.90
N PHE A 33 -5.30 -13.70 -7.46
CA PHE A 33 -6.25 -13.03 -8.36
C PHE A 33 -6.52 -13.83 -9.63
N ALA A 34 -5.47 -14.43 -10.24
CA ALA A 34 -5.60 -15.16 -11.49
C ALA A 34 -6.51 -16.38 -11.35
N ASP A 35 -6.33 -17.12 -10.27
CA ASP A 35 -7.00 -18.41 -10.03
C ASP A 35 -8.36 -18.26 -9.34
N THR A 36 -8.77 -17.05 -9.00
CA THR A 36 -10.10 -16.76 -8.46
C THR A 36 -11.07 -16.39 -9.58
N SER A 37 -12.23 -17.05 -9.59
CA SER A 37 -13.32 -16.78 -10.52
C SER A 37 -14.50 -16.07 -9.85
N MET A 38 -15.38 -15.47 -10.65
CA MET A 38 -16.66 -14.91 -10.15
C MET A 38 -17.58 -16.00 -9.54
N ARG A 39 -17.41 -17.26 -9.96
CA ARG A 39 -18.14 -18.39 -9.36
C ARG A 39 -17.64 -18.70 -7.97
N ASP A 40 -16.33 -18.67 -7.72
CA ASP A 40 -15.75 -18.86 -6.40
C ASP A 40 -16.28 -17.80 -5.41
N ILE A 41 -16.37 -16.54 -5.85
CA ILE A 41 -16.91 -15.46 -5.03
C ILE A 41 -18.39 -15.71 -4.71
N ALA A 42 -19.18 -16.09 -5.72
CA ALA A 42 -20.61 -16.39 -5.56
C ALA A 42 -20.85 -17.57 -4.59
N GLU A 43 -20.03 -18.61 -4.69
CA GLU A 43 -20.08 -19.79 -3.82
C GLU A 43 -19.86 -19.43 -2.35
N VAL A 44 -18.79 -18.66 -2.06
CA VAL A 44 -18.51 -18.19 -0.68
C VAL A 44 -19.62 -17.30 -0.15
N MET A 45 -20.25 -16.49 -1.01
CA MET A 45 -21.39 -15.64 -0.64
C MET A 45 -22.73 -16.38 -0.58
N ASN A 46 -22.74 -17.67 -0.92
CA ASN A 46 -23.96 -18.49 -1.02
C ASN A 46 -25.04 -17.87 -1.92
N VAL A 47 -24.64 -17.37 -3.11
CA VAL A 47 -25.53 -16.80 -4.12
C VAL A 47 -25.26 -17.40 -5.50
N LYS A 48 -26.19 -17.21 -6.44
CA LYS A 48 -25.93 -17.55 -7.85
C LYS A 48 -24.96 -16.53 -8.47
N ALA A 49 -24.02 -16.99 -9.29
CA ALA A 49 -23.07 -16.10 -10.00
C ALA A 49 -23.79 -14.98 -10.77
N ALA A 50 -24.95 -15.26 -11.37
CA ALA A 50 -25.77 -14.25 -12.04
C ALA A 50 -26.19 -13.10 -11.13
N SER A 51 -26.37 -13.33 -9.83
CA SER A 51 -26.72 -12.29 -8.86
C SER A 51 -25.55 -11.32 -8.59
N LEU A 52 -24.31 -11.76 -8.75
CA LEU A 52 -23.14 -10.88 -8.61
C LEU A 52 -23.07 -9.87 -9.75
N TYR A 53 -23.43 -10.31 -10.96
CA TYR A 53 -23.36 -9.45 -12.15
C TYR A 53 -24.39 -8.30 -12.14
N ALA A 54 -25.37 -8.31 -11.22
CA ALA A 54 -26.22 -7.16 -10.94
C ALA A 54 -25.48 -6.02 -10.18
N HIS A 55 -24.35 -6.31 -9.58
CA HIS A 55 -23.61 -5.37 -8.73
C HIS A 55 -22.21 -5.06 -9.22
N ILE A 56 -21.63 -5.92 -10.06
CA ILE A 56 -20.25 -5.87 -10.53
C ILE A 56 -20.11 -6.53 -11.89
N LYS A 57 -19.30 -5.95 -12.77
CA LYS A 57 -19.12 -6.45 -14.15
C LYS A 57 -18.13 -7.61 -14.24
N SER A 58 -17.05 -7.55 -13.45
CA SER A 58 -15.98 -8.55 -13.47
C SER A 58 -15.11 -8.49 -12.22
N LYS A 59 -14.21 -9.46 -12.04
CA LYS A 59 -13.23 -9.42 -10.95
C LYS A 59 -12.19 -8.31 -11.13
N GLU A 60 -11.98 -7.87 -12.36
CA GLU A 60 -11.11 -6.75 -12.70
C GLU A 60 -11.66 -5.45 -12.12
N GLU A 61 -12.98 -5.25 -12.13
CA GLU A 61 -13.61 -4.10 -11.48
C GLU A 61 -13.34 -4.08 -9.97
N ILE A 62 -13.26 -5.25 -9.31
CA ILE A 62 -12.85 -5.32 -7.90
C ILE A 62 -11.40 -4.83 -7.74
N MET A 63 -10.50 -5.22 -8.65
CA MET A 63 -9.12 -4.72 -8.62
C MET A 63 -9.02 -3.22 -8.86
N GLU A 64 -9.91 -2.64 -9.66
CA GLU A 64 -10.01 -1.19 -9.82
C GLU A 64 -10.40 -0.52 -8.50
N TRP A 65 -11.39 -1.05 -7.77
CA TRP A 65 -11.78 -0.53 -6.45
C TRP A 65 -10.61 -0.60 -5.46
N ILE A 66 -9.89 -1.74 -5.41
CA ILE A 66 -8.69 -1.91 -4.58
C ILE A 66 -7.62 -0.87 -4.96
N SER A 67 -7.35 -0.71 -6.25
CA SER A 67 -6.33 0.22 -6.75
C SER A 67 -6.67 1.68 -6.44
N GLU A 68 -7.95 2.05 -6.57
CA GLU A 68 -8.43 3.39 -6.22
C GLU A 68 -8.31 3.65 -4.71
N ASP A 69 -8.72 2.71 -3.88
CA ASP A 69 -8.66 2.84 -2.44
C ASP A 69 -7.21 2.97 -1.95
N VAL A 70 -6.33 2.07 -2.38
CA VAL A 70 -4.90 2.09 -2.04
C VAL A 70 -4.26 3.42 -2.46
N SER A 71 -4.46 3.83 -3.73
CA SER A 71 -3.87 5.06 -4.24
C SER A 71 -4.37 6.31 -3.50
N THR A 72 -5.65 6.33 -3.15
CA THR A 72 -6.27 7.47 -2.45
C THR A 72 -5.77 7.56 -1.01
N ARG A 73 -5.65 6.43 -0.30
CA ARG A 73 -5.13 6.39 1.08
C ARG A 73 -3.70 6.92 1.16
N PHE A 74 -2.85 6.49 0.23
CA PHE A 74 -1.50 7.00 0.17
C PHE A 74 -1.49 8.51 -0.09
N MET A 75 -2.22 9.00 -1.08
CA MET A 75 -2.20 10.42 -1.43
C MET A 75 -2.77 11.33 -0.32
N GLN A 76 -3.84 10.94 0.36
CA GLN A 76 -4.45 11.76 1.41
C GLN A 76 -3.51 12.05 2.58
N LYS A 77 -2.64 11.10 2.94
CA LYS A 77 -1.72 11.26 4.06
C LYS A 77 -0.42 11.98 3.71
N TYR A 78 -0.10 12.05 2.42
CA TYR A 78 1.18 12.59 1.95
C TYR A 78 1.16 14.08 1.62
N ASP A 79 0.01 14.72 1.59
CA ASP A 79 -0.04 16.18 1.44
C ASP A 79 0.67 16.90 2.60
N ALA A 80 0.67 16.30 3.80
CA ALA A 80 1.43 16.82 4.93
C ALA A 80 2.95 16.87 4.68
N LEU A 81 3.50 15.97 3.85
CA LEU A 81 4.94 15.92 3.53
C LEU A 81 5.40 17.08 2.65
N LYS A 82 4.49 17.76 1.98
CA LYS A 82 4.77 18.94 1.16
C LYS A 82 4.95 20.21 2.00
N ASN A 83 4.73 20.15 3.32
CA ASN A 83 4.89 21.30 4.19
C ASN A 83 6.38 21.70 4.28
N PRO A 84 6.76 22.90 3.80
CA PRO A 84 8.16 23.36 3.78
C PRO A 84 8.72 23.67 5.17
N SER A 85 7.87 23.78 6.18
CA SER A 85 8.30 24.06 7.57
C SER A 85 8.80 22.82 8.29
N LEU A 86 8.60 21.61 7.73
CA LEU A 86 9.07 20.37 8.32
C LEU A 86 10.54 20.10 7.93
N SER A 87 11.34 19.70 8.91
CA SER A 87 12.68 19.19 8.66
C SER A 87 12.62 17.87 7.88
N ALA A 88 13.71 17.51 7.21
CA ALA A 88 13.83 16.23 6.50
C ALA A 88 13.58 15.02 7.42
N PHE A 89 14.02 15.09 8.68
CA PHE A 89 13.77 14.06 9.69
C PHE A 89 12.27 13.94 10.03
N GLU A 90 11.57 15.05 10.21
CA GLU A 90 10.12 15.04 10.48
C GLU A 90 9.33 14.49 9.31
N LYS A 91 9.69 14.86 8.08
CA LYS A 91 9.05 14.34 6.86
C LYS A 91 9.22 12.83 6.75
N VAL A 92 10.45 12.29 6.88
CA VAL A 92 10.68 10.85 6.80
C VAL A 92 10.00 10.10 7.92
N ARG A 93 9.94 10.67 9.12
CA ARG A 93 9.21 10.08 10.26
C ARG A 93 7.71 9.99 9.96
N ILE A 94 7.09 11.05 9.45
CA ILE A 94 5.67 11.06 9.04
C ILE A 94 5.43 10.05 7.92
N LEU A 95 6.32 9.97 6.92
CA LEU A 95 6.25 8.99 5.84
C LEU A 95 6.21 7.57 6.39
N VAL A 96 7.16 7.19 7.23
CA VAL A 96 7.28 5.84 7.80
C VAL A 96 6.05 5.49 8.64
N ILE A 97 5.63 6.39 9.54
CA ILE A 97 4.48 6.16 10.42
C ILE A 97 3.21 5.95 9.59
N ASN A 98 2.93 6.85 8.66
CA ASN A 98 1.74 6.78 7.83
C ASN A 98 1.73 5.51 6.97
N HIS A 99 2.88 5.19 6.35
CA HIS A 99 3.01 4.03 5.50
C HIS A 99 2.77 2.73 6.26
N LEU A 100 3.44 2.53 7.38
CA LEU A 100 3.26 1.34 8.21
C LEU A 100 1.86 1.22 8.78
N THR A 101 1.28 2.32 9.26
CA THR A 101 -0.08 2.34 9.79
C THR A 101 -1.10 1.91 8.74
N GLU A 102 -1.00 2.45 7.51
CA GLU A 102 -1.90 2.06 6.44
C GLU A 102 -1.72 0.61 6.02
N MET A 103 -0.49 0.18 5.85
CA MET A 103 -0.20 -1.21 5.47
C MET A 103 -0.71 -2.19 6.52
N TYR A 104 -0.46 -1.92 7.80
CA TYR A 104 -0.89 -2.79 8.87
C TYR A 104 -2.41 -2.89 8.98
N ASN A 105 -3.10 -1.75 8.93
CA ASN A 105 -4.56 -1.74 9.02
C ASN A 105 -5.26 -2.39 7.82
N ASN A 106 -4.55 -2.60 6.71
CA ASN A 106 -5.13 -3.07 5.45
C ASN A 106 -4.25 -4.14 4.76
N VAL A 107 -3.58 -5.00 5.54
CA VAL A 107 -2.58 -5.98 5.04
C VAL A 107 -3.05 -6.75 3.82
N LYS A 108 -4.24 -7.37 3.87
CA LYS A 108 -4.77 -8.18 2.75
C LYS A 108 -4.92 -7.34 1.47
N MET A 109 -5.43 -6.13 1.59
CA MET A 109 -5.65 -5.26 0.44
C MET A 109 -4.33 -4.83 -0.20
N PHE A 110 -3.35 -4.44 0.61
CA PHE A 110 -2.02 -4.09 0.13
C PHE A 110 -1.28 -5.28 -0.47
N ASP A 111 -1.37 -6.46 0.15
CA ASP A 111 -0.75 -7.66 -0.39
C ASP A 111 -1.32 -8.05 -1.75
N VAL A 112 -2.65 -8.08 -1.88
CA VAL A 112 -3.33 -8.32 -3.16
C VAL A 112 -2.93 -7.26 -4.19
N PHE A 113 -2.89 -5.98 -3.81
CA PHE A 113 -2.52 -4.90 -4.70
C PHE A 113 -1.07 -5.02 -5.19
N PHE A 114 -0.10 -5.10 -4.28
CA PHE A 114 1.32 -5.13 -4.65
C PHE A 114 1.73 -6.40 -5.38
N THR A 115 1.12 -7.54 -5.07
CA THR A 115 1.38 -8.80 -5.78
C THR A 115 0.90 -8.74 -7.23
N ASN A 116 -0.17 -8.00 -7.51
CA ASN A 116 -0.78 -7.96 -8.84
C ASN A 116 -0.48 -6.69 -9.64
N ILE A 117 0.12 -5.65 -9.04
CA ILE A 117 0.30 -4.34 -9.68
C ILE A 117 1.07 -4.42 -11.01
N TYR A 118 2.08 -5.27 -11.12
CA TYR A 118 2.84 -5.42 -12.36
C TYR A 118 2.03 -6.11 -13.46
N ARG A 119 1.18 -7.06 -13.08
CA ARG A 119 0.27 -7.74 -13.99
C ARG A 119 -0.80 -6.79 -14.51
N LEU A 120 -1.34 -5.97 -13.62
CA LEU A 120 -2.31 -4.93 -13.94
C LEU A 120 -1.77 -3.88 -14.93
N LYS A 121 -0.47 -3.58 -14.89
CA LYS A 121 0.19 -2.66 -15.84
C LYS A 121 0.14 -3.16 -17.29
N VAL A 122 0.16 -4.47 -17.50
CA VAL A 122 0.18 -5.08 -18.84
C VAL A 122 -1.24 -5.20 -19.42
N ASP A 123 -2.21 -5.56 -18.58
CA ASP A 123 -3.53 -5.99 -19.04
C ASP A 123 -4.58 -4.87 -19.12
N PHE A 124 -4.34 -3.73 -18.47
CA PHE A 124 -5.38 -2.69 -18.29
C PHE A 124 -4.94 -1.30 -18.75
N LYS A 125 -5.26 -0.94 -19.99
CA LYS A 125 -4.98 0.39 -20.57
C LYS A 125 -5.69 1.55 -19.85
N GLU A 126 -6.84 1.32 -19.22
CA GLU A 126 -7.62 2.36 -18.52
C GLU A 126 -7.12 2.68 -17.10
N GLN A 127 -6.19 1.89 -16.57
CA GLN A 127 -5.66 2.09 -15.22
C GLN A 127 -4.62 3.20 -15.09
N HIS A 128 -4.36 3.97 -16.14
CA HIS A 128 -3.41 5.09 -16.10
C HIS A 128 -3.62 6.04 -14.92
N LYS A 129 -4.89 6.31 -14.53
CA LYS A 129 -5.19 7.24 -13.42
C LYS A 129 -4.71 6.74 -12.06
N TYR A 130 -4.80 5.42 -11.80
CA TYR A 130 -4.34 4.83 -10.53
C TYR A 130 -2.82 4.77 -10.49
N PHE A 131 -2.20 4.39 -11.61
CA PHE A 131 -0.75 4.40 -11.73
C PHE A 131 -0.15 5.80 -11.62
N GLN A 132 -0.81 6.83 -12.14
CA GLN A 132 -0.37 8.22 -11.96
C GLN A 132 -0.35 8.60 -10.48
N LYS A 133 -1.40 8.29 -9.71
CA LYS A 133 -1.45 8.55 -8.26
C LYS A 133 -0.37 7.78 -7.51
N ILE A 134 -0.18 6.49 -7.85
CA ILE A 134 0.83 5.65 -7.21
C ILE A 134 2.25 6.10 -7.56
N ASN A 135 2.49 6.49 -8.81
CA ASN A 135 3.78 7.04 -9.21
C ASN A 135 4.03 8.39 -8.51
N ALA A 136 3.04 9.28 -8.44
CA ALA A 136 3.17 10.54 -7.70
C ALA A 136 3.48 10.32 -6.22
N TYR A 137 2.84 9.31 -5.59
CA TYR A 137 3.21 8.90 -4.24
C TYR A 137 4.64 8.40 -4.15
N LYS A 138 5.02 7.49 -5.05
CA LYS A 138 6.37 6.91 -5.09
C LYS A 138 7.43 8.02 -5.24
N ASP A 139 7.22 8.94 -6.18
CA ASP A 139 8.15 10.03 -6.44
C ASP A 139 8.30 10.95 -5.22
N LEU A 140 7.20 11.29 -4.56
CA LEU A 140 7.23 12.08 -3.31
C LEU A 140 7.93 11.31 -2.16
N ALA A 141 7.67 10.01 -2.02
CA ALA A 141 8.32 9.20 -0.99
C ALA A 141 9.84 9.09 -1.25
N GLU A 142 10.25 8.90 -2.50
CA GLU A 142 11.67 8.92 -2.90
C GLU A 142 12.32 10.29 -2.61
N GLU A 143 11.63 11.39 -2.91
CA GLU A 143 12.12 12.74 -2.62
C GLU A 143 12.34 12.96 -1.11
N VAL A 144 11.36 12.58 -0.27
CA VAL A 144 11.45 12.70 1.19
C VAL A 144 12.60 11.85 1.75
N ILE A 145 12.75 10.61 1.30
CA ILE A 145 13.84 9.73 1.73
C ILE A 145 15.19 10.31 1.29
N ARG A 146 15.29 10.79 0.04
CA ARG A 146 16.51 11.39 -0.50
C ARG A 146 16.91 12.65 0.28
N GLU A 147 15.96 13.57 0.55
CA GLU A 147 16.19 14.77 1.36
C GLU A 147 16.74 14.40 2.75
N TYR A 148 16.18 13.37 3.37
CA TYR A 148 16.65 12.88 4.66
C TYR A 148 18.08 12.32 4.58
N LEU A 149 18.39 11.47 3.61
CA LEU A 149 19.72 10.89 3.43
C LEU A 149 20.79 11.96 3.15
N LEU A 150 20.46 12.98 2.36
CA LEU A 150 21.33 14.14 2.14
C LEU A 150 21.59 14.91 3.46
N SER A 151 20.56 15.09 4.29
CA SER A 151 20.70 15.76 5.59
C SER A 151 21.62 15.02 6.56
N LEU A 152 21.83 13.72 6.33
CA LEU A 152 22.79 12.88 7.08
C LEU A 152 24.22 12.93 6.48
N GLY A 153 24.44 13.70 5.44
CA GLY A 153 25.76 13.90 4.82
C GLY A 153 26.13 12.89 3.72
N LEU A 154 25.15 12.09 3.21
CA LEU A 154 25.42 11.28 2.03
C LEU A 154 25.60 12.19 0.80
N LYS A 155 26.50 11.75 -0.11
CA LYS A 155 26.73 12.49 -1.36
C LYS A 155 25.59 12.21 -2.34
N ASP A 156 25.27 13.23 -3.14
CA ASP A 156 24.27 13.12 -4.21
C ASP A 156 24.88 12.42 -5.44
N ASP A 157 24.91 11.13 -5.41
CA ASP A 157 25.47 10.26 -6.43
C ASP A 157 24.57 9.04 -6.72
N GLU A 158 25.05 8.12 -7.54
CA GLU A 158 24.33 6.90 -7.88
C GLU A 158 24.01 6.04 -6.65
N ASN A 159 24.90 6.03 -5.64
CA ASN A 159 24.66 5.28 -4.41
C ASN A 159 23.49 5.85 -3.61
N LEU A 160 23.34 7.18 -3.57
CA LEU A 160 22.21 7.82 -2.94
C LEU A 160 20.90 7.42 -3.63
N MET A 161 20.88 7.41 -4.96
CA MET A 161 19.71 6.97 -5.73
C MET A 161 19.35 5.52 -5.43
N LEU A 162 20.32 4.61 -5.44
CA LEU A 162 20.11 3.19 -5.13
C LEU A 162 19.63 3.00 -3.69
N THR A 163 20.25 3.70 -2.74
CA THR A 163 19.87 3.68 -1.32
C THR A 163 18.43 4.17 -1.11
N THR A 164 18.03 5.26 -1.78
CA THR A 164 16.67 5.80 -1.72
C THR A 164 15.66 4.76 -2.20
N LYS A 165 15.89 4.18 -3.37
CA LYS A 165 15.00 3.15 -3.95
C LYS A 165 14.94 1.89 -3.10
N PHE A 166 16.07 1.46 -2.56
CA PHE A 166 16.14 0.31 -1.64
C PHE A 166 15.36 0.58 -0.36
N SER A 167 15.51 1.77 0.24
CA SER A 167 14.79 2.18 1.44
C SER A 167 13.28 2.17 1.25
N LEU A 168 12.79 2.69 0.12
CA LEU A 168 11.37 2.65 -0.22
C LEU A 168 10.88 1.22 -0.47
N ASN A 169 11.71 0.38 -1.09
CA ASN A 169 11.36 -1.03 -1.29
C ASN A 169 11.24 -1.79 0.04
N VAL A 170 12.16 -1.56 0.97
CA VAL A 170 12.08 -2.12 2.33
C VAL A 170 10.80 -1.67 3.02
N LEU A 171 10.48 -0.38 2.95
CA LEU A 171 9.27 0.18 3.54
C LEU A 171 8.00 -0.47 2.95
N ASN A 172 7.95 -0.68 1.64
CA ASN A 172 6.83 -1.31 0.95
C ASN A 172 6.63 -2.80 1.27
N ASN A 173 7.64 -3.50 1.76
CA ASN A 173 7.58 -4.94 1.98
C ASN A 173 7.70 -5.35 3.44
N VAL A 174 8.02 -4.42 4.35
CA VAL A 174 8.30 -4.75 5.76
C VAL A 174 7.11 -5.42 6.46
N TYR A 175 5.87 -5.07 6.10
CA TYR A 175 4.67 -5.65 6.70
C TYR A 175 4.60 -7.19 6.55
N ARG A 176 5.25 -7.77 5.54
CA ARG A 176 5.29 -9.24 5.31
C ARG A 176 6.11 -9.99 6.36
N TYR A 177 6.95 -9.27 7.09
CA TYR A 177 7.83 -9.83 8.12
C TYR A 177 7.37 -9.52 9.53
N ILE A 178 6.23 -8.83 9.68
CA ILE A 178 5.70 -8.45 10.99
C ILE A 178 4.58 -9.42 11.37
N PRO A 179 4.72 -10.22 12.45
CA PRO A 179 3.66 -11.09 12.94
C PRO A 179 2.44 -10.28 13.38
N GLU A 180 1.24 -10.69 12.95
CA GLU A 180 -0.03 -10.03 13.32
C GLU A 180 -0.26 -10.01 14.85
N GLU A 181 0.24 -11.02 15.56
CA GLU A 181 -0.07 -11.26 16.98
C GLU A 181 0.66 -10.30 17.95
N ASN A 182 1.76 -9.65 17.52
CA ASN A 182 2.61 -8.83 18.41
C ASN A 182 3.06 -7.52 17.72
N PHE A 183 2.17 -6.89 16.95
CA PHE A 183 2.53 -5.67 16.27
C PHE A 183 2.65 -4.49 17.24
N ASP A 184 3.88 -4.03 17.45
CA ASP A 184 4.22 -2.80 18.15
C ASP A 184 4.72 -1.78 17.10
N LEU A 185 3.86 -0.85 16.71
CA LEU A 185 4.14 0.16 15.69
C LEU A 185 5.38 0.99 16.07
N GLU A 186 5.52 1.40 17.32
CA GLU A 186 6.66 2.21 17.80
C GLU A 186 7.98 1.43 17.73
N LYS A 187 7.97 0.15 18.06
CA LYS A 187 9.12 -0.73 17.92
C LYS A 187 9.55 -0.88 16.47
N HIS A 188 8.57 -1.04 15.55
CA HIS A 188 8.85 -1.19 14.13
C HIS A 188 9.32 0.11 13.48
N ILE A 189 8.77 1.26 13.88
CA ILE A 189 9.27 2.57 13.46
C ILE A 189 10.73 2.74 13.89
N ARG A 190 11.04 2.47 15.15
CA ARG A 190 12.43 2.53 15.66
C ARG A 190 13.36 1.56 14.95
N PHE A 191 12.89 0.34 14.67
CA PHE A 191 13.66 -0.63 13.91
C PHE A 191 13.98 -0.12 12.50
N LEU A 192 12.98 0.37 11.76
CA LEU A 192 13.20 0.91 10.41
C LEU A 192 14.08 2.16 10.40
N GLN A 193 13.90 3.05 11.36
CA GLN A 193 14.79 4.19 11.52
C GLN A 193 16.24 3.72 11.75
N ASN A 194 16.44 2.73 12.59
CA ASN A 194 17.77 2.16 12.82
C ASN A 194 18.34 1.48 11.58
N VAL A 195 17.54 0.73 10.83
CA VAL A 195 17.97 0.12 9.55
C VAL A 195 18.37 1.20 8.55
N LEU A 196 17.56 2.25 8.40
CA LEU A 196 17.87 3.37 7.49
C LEU A 196 19.09 4.17 7.95
N LEU A 197 19.24 4.41 9.26
CA LEU A 197 20.32 5.21 9.82
C LEU A 197 21.65 4.44 9.91
N TYR A 198 21.61 3.19 10.36
CA TYR A 198 22.82 2.41 10.69
C TYR A 198 23.10 1.30 9.69
N GLY A 199 22.06 0.74 9.05
CA GLY A 199 22.23 -0.27 8.01
C GLY A 199 22.72 0.31 6.69
N VAL A 200 22.40 1.58 6.43
CA VAL A 200 22.79 2.29 5.20
C VAL A 200 24.09 3.07 5.37
N ILE A 201 24.33 3.65 6.56
CA ILE A 201 25.47 4.56 6.78
C ILE A 201 26.66 3.83 7.42
N GLY A 202 26.44 2.65 8.00
CA GLY A 202 27.44 1.99 8.84
C GLY A 202 27.65 2.75 10.16
N LYS A 203 27.89 2.05 11.26
CA LYS A 203 28.40 2.71 12.46
C LYS A 203 29.79 3.27 12.14
N LYS A 204 29.95 4.60 12.12
CA LYS A 204 31.25 5.20 12.35
C LYS A 204 31.63 5.04 13.82
#